data_42ca9e542788bdbbcac6d7879c90f131
#
_entry.id   42ca9e542788bdbbcac6d7879c90f131
#
_cell.length_a   1.000
_cell.length_b   1.000
_cell.length_c   1.000
_cell.angle_alpha   90.00
_cell.angle_beta   90.00
_cell.angle_gamma   90.00
#
_symmetry.space_group_name_H-M   'P 1'
#
loop_
_entity.id
_entity.type
_entity.pdbx_description
1 polymer ?
#
loop_
_entity_poly.entity_id
_entity_poly.type
_entity_poly.pdbx_seq_one_letter_code
_entity_poly.pdbx_strand_id
1 'polypeptide(L)'
;LMDGTLRECYAITEGESGSYETVATSAKKCPGGYLINGEKWFVTTANLADFFFLQAKIGGEDSLFFIDINSDGVSMVDNPQFSHTFPSHHPTYRFEDVFVADKDVIGDGNSGMDYSRSWFRHERLTIAARMLGAATRMIEEATEWASNRDIQGEKLIDKQAIQFYLADSVTELWASKLMVYEAAEAHDNDDDLKSLHAKCSMVKLYTTEMANRVADRCLQIWGGRGYRRDNAVERFFREVRVDRIWEGSSEIQRMVIARALKKRGLKGM
;
A
#
# COMPACT_ATOMS: atom_id res chain seq x y z
N LEU A 1 15.74 7.87 13.06
CA LEU A 1 14.40 7.66 12.53
C LEU A 1 13.37 8.52 13.25
N MET A 2 13.21 8.36 14.55
CA MET A 2 12.16 9.06 15.32
C MET A 2 12.22 10.59 15.25
N ASP A 3 13.36 11.17 14.96
CA ASP A 3 13.56 12.61 14.77
C ASP A 3 13.41 13.06 13.30
N GLY A 4 13.18 12.13 12.38
CA GLY A 4 13.01 12.39 10.95
C GLY A 4 14.29 12.73 10.20
N THR A 5 15.47 12.50 10.80
CA THR A 5 16.77 12.77 10.14
C THR A 5 17.15 11.68 9.14
N LEU A 6 16.67 10.45 9.34
CA LEU A 6 16.88 9.31 8.45
C LEU A 6 15.54 8.78 7.94
N ARG A 7 15.53 8.36 6.68
CA ARG A 7 14.36 7.79 5.97
C ARG A 7 14.64 6.36 5.61
N GLU A 8 13.68 5.50 5.90
CA GLU A 8 13.71 4.09 5.52
C GLU A 8 13.03 3.85 4.17
N CYS A 9 13.39 2.72 3.56
CA CYS A 9 12.58 2.04 2.58
C CYS A 9 12.55 0.54 2.85
N TYR A 10 11.42 -0.10 2.51
CA TYR A 10 11.23 -1.53 2.72
C TYR A 10 11.44 -2.31 1.41
N ALA A 11 12.43 -3.21 1.39
CA ALA A 11 12.86 -3.96 0.20
C ALA A 11 12.53 -5.45 0.35
N ILE A 12 11.35 -5.87 -0.15
CA ILE A 12 10.85 -7.25 -0.05
C ILE A 12 10.55 -7.88 -1.41
N THR A 13 9.84 -7.16 -2.31
CA THR A 13 9.36 -7.69 -3.59
C THR A 13 10.50 -7.96 -4.56
N GLU A 14 10.39 -9.04 -5.35
CA GLU A 14 11.36 -9.46 -6.36
C GLU A 14 10.68 -9.67 -7.72
N GLY A 15 11.45 -9.58 -8.81
CA GLY A 15 10.92 -9.61 -10.18
C GLY A 15 10.23 -10.91 -10.56
N GLU A 16 10.79 -12.04 -10.13
CA GLU A 16 10.27 -13.39 -10.44
C GLU A 16 9.02 -13.77 -9.65
N SER A 17 8.78 -13.07 -8.54
CA SER A 17 7.64 -13.37 -7.67
C SER A 17 6.99 -12.09 -7.22
N GLY A 18 5.92 -11.63 -7.74
CA GLY A 18 5.17 -10.49 -7.20
C GLY A 18 4.63 -10.70 -5.76
N SER A 19 5.17 -11.68 -5.00
CA SER A 19 4.72 -12.11 -3.69
C SER A 19 5.89 -12.20 -2.70
N TYR A 20 5.68 -11.70 -1.48
CA TYR A 20 6.62 -11.84 -0.36
C TYR A 20 6.85 -13.31 0.09
N GLU A 21 6.03 -14.25 -0.40
CA GLU A 21 6.14 -15.67 -0.02
C GLU A 21 7.33 -16.40 -0.68
N THR A 22 8.00 -15.77 -1.66
CA THR A 22 9.06 -16.40 -2.46
C THR A 22 10.28 -15.50 -2.61
N VAL A 23 10.86 -15.07 -1.47
CA VAL A 23 12.12 -14.30 -1.47
C VAL A 23 13.27 -15.19 -1.94
N ALA A 24 13.99 -14.78 -2.98
CA ALA A 24 15.17 -15.44 -3.51
C ALA A 24 16.47 -14.73 -3.10
N THR A 25 16.42 -13.45 -2.72
CA THR A 25 17.59 -12.73 -2.18
C THR A 25 18.20 -13.51 -1.03
N SER A 26 19.50 -13.76 -1.11
CA SER A 26 20.23 -14.63 -0.18
C SER A 26 21.19 -13.83 0.70
N ALA A 27 21.36 -14.30 1.94
CA ALA A 27 22.33 -13.83 2.89
C ALA A 27 23.28 -14.99 3.27
N LYS A 28 24.50 -14.98 2.74
CA LYS A 28 25.51 -16.02 3.00
C LYS A 28 26.43 -15.58 4.14
N LYS A 29 26.54 -16.41 5.19
CA LYS A 29 27.42 -16.14 6.33
C LYS A 29 28.88 -16.00 5.91
N CYS A 30 29.54 -14.97 6.42
CA CYS A 30 30.98 -14.74 6.29
C CYS A 30 31.56 -14.24 7.63
N PRO A 31 32.90 -14.08 7.76
CA PRO A 31 33.49 -13.56 9.01
C PRO A 31 32.93 -12.17 9.37
N GLY A 32 32.30 -12.04 10.53
CA GLY A 32 31.76 -10.80 11.07
C GLY A 32 30.41 -10.36 10.52
N GLY A 33 29.77 -11.16 9.64
CA GLY A 33 28.49 -10.76 9.06
C GLY A 33 27.99 -11.68 7.94
N TYR A 34 27.36 -11.07 6.95
CA TYR A 34 26.74 -11.74 5.81
C TYR A 34 27.08 -11.01 4.50
N LEU A 35 27.14 -11.74 3.41
CA LEU A 35 27.15 -11.21 2.04
C LEU A 35 25.74 -11.37 1.46
N ILE A 36 25.13 -10.25 1.05
CA ILE A 36 23.79 -10.21 0.48
C ILE A 36 23.87 -10.17 -1.04
N ASN A 37 23.11 -11.03 -1.69
CA ASN A 37 22.99 -11.09 -3.15
C ASN A 37 21.53 -11.23 -3.57
N GLY A 38 21.07 -10.41 -4.51
CA GLY A 38 19.72 -10.45 -5.05
C GLY A 38 19.28 -9.13 -5.67
N GLU A 39 17.99 -9.06 -6.00
CA GLU A 39 17.39 -7.88 -6.60
C GLU A 39 16.03 -7.61 -5.98
N LYS A 40 15.73 -6.35 -5.70
CA LYS A 40 14.46 -5.91 -5.12
C LYS A 40 13.75 -4.92 -6.03
N TRP A 41 12.48 -5.19 -6.29
CA TRP A 41 11.63 -4.43 -7.18
C TRP A 41 10.61 -3.60 -6.39
N PHE A 42 10.22 -2.47 -6.98
CA PHE A 42 9.20 -1.56 -6.41
C PHE A 42 9.53 -1.11 -4.98
N VAL A 43 10.81 -0.77 -4.74
CA VAL A 43 11.23 -0.32 -3.41
C VAL A 43 10.75 1.11 -3.19
N THR A 44 9.59 1.22 -2.56
CA THR A 44 8.89 2.49 -2.36
C THR A 44 9.78 3.48 -1.60
N THR A 45 9.84 4.73 -2.07
CA THR A 45 10.64 5.84 -1.53
C THR A 45 12.16 5.69 -1.59
N ALA A 46 12.70 4.61 -2.14
CA ALA A 46 14.14 4.37 -2.12
C ALA A 46 14.97 5.45 -2.85
N ASN A 47 14.38 6.22 -3.76
CA ASN A 47 15.03 7.40 -4.35
C ASN A 47 15.24 8.57 -3.35
N LEU A 48 14.66 8.49 -2.16
CA LEU A 48 14.72 9.51 -1.10
C LEU A 48 15.17 8.92 0.24
N ALA A 49 15.37 7.60 0.31
CA ALA A 49 15.72 6.89 1.54
C ALA A 49 17.23 6.94 1.81
N ASP A 50 17.58 6.75 3.08
CA ASP A 50 18.96 6.66 3.55
C ASP A 50 19.39 5.20 3.76
N PHE A 51 18.42 4.29 4.01
CA PHE A 51 18.69 2.88 4.23
C PHE A 51 17.50 1.98 3.88
N PHE A 52 17.81 0.68 3.71
CA PHE A 52 16.83 -0.38 3.51
C PHE A 52 16.55 -1.15 4.79
N PHE A 53 15.28 -1.49 5.01
CA PHE A 53 14.89 -2.74 5.65
C PHE A 53 14.76 -3.80 4.55
N LEU A 54 15.79 -4.63 4.41
CA LEU A 54 15.86 -5.61 3.34
C LEU A 54 15.54 -7.02 3.83
N GLN A 55 14.60 -7.67 3.18
CA GLN A 55 14.30 -9.08 3.44
C GLN A 55 15.16 -10.00 2.56
N ALA A 56 15.89 -10.93 3.20
CA ALA A 56 16.70 -11.93 2.53
C ALA A 56 16.69 -13.25 3.33
N LYS A 57 17.17 -14.33 2.75
CA LYS A 57 17.20 -15.65 3.38
C LYS A 57 18.56 -16.01 3.97
N ILE A 58 18.58 -16.35 5.25
CA ILE A 58 19.70 -17.02 5.91
C ILE A 58 19.37 -18.52 6.00
N GLY A 59 20.10 -19.37 5.27
CA GLY A 59 19.90 -20.82 5.34
C GLY A 59 18.48 -21.30 4.95
N GLY A 60 17.73 -20.47 4.23
CA GLY A 60 16.34 -20.75 3.84
C GLY A 60 15.27 -20.05 4.68
N GLU A 61 15.62 -19.50 5.83
CA GLU A 61 14.71 -18.74 6.71
C GLU A 61 14.71 -17.25 6.37
N ASP A 62 13.54 -16.63 6.46
CA ASP A 62 13.37 -15.21 6.17
C ASP A 62 13.94 -14.34 7.29
N SER A 63 14.86 -13.47 6.94
CA SER A 63 15.56 -12.56 7.84
C SER A 63 15.45 -11.13 7.34
N LEU A 64 15.55 -10.16 8.26
CA LEU A 64 15.49 -8.74 7.95
C LEU A 64 16.85 -8.09 8.28
N PHE A 65 17.31 -7.22 7.39
CA PHE A 65 18.61 -6.57 7.48
C PHE A 65 18.45 -5.05 7.38
N PHE A 66 19.28 -4.33 8.15
CA PHE A 66 19.52 -2.90 7.96
C PHE A 66 20.70 -2.74 7.00
N ILE A 67 20.51 -2.00 5.90
CA ILE A 67 21.56 -1.75 4.90
C ILE A 67 21.55 -0.27 4.51
N ASP A 68 22.66 0.43 4.67
CA ASP A 68 22.83 1.79 4.16
C ASP A 68 22.69 1.79 2.63
N ILE A 69 21.95 2.76 2.08
CA ILE A 69 21.67 2.81 0.63
C ILE A 69 22.95 3.03 -0.20
N ASN A 70 23.99 3.58 0.40
CA ASN A 70 25.29 3.84 -0.22
C ASN A 70 26.33 2.74 0.04
N SER A 71 25.92 1.58 0.60
CA SER A 71 26.85 0.46 0.82
C SER A 71 27.45 -0.02 -0.49
N ASP A 72 28.74 -0.45 -0.45
CA ASP A 72 29.40 -1.07 -1.59
C ASP A 72 28.58 -2.29 -2.07
N GLY A 73 28.39 -2.41 -3.40
CA GLY A 73 27.61 -3.48 -4.00
C GLY A 73 26.11 -3.18 -4.10
N VAL A 74 25.61 -2.07 -3.57
CA VAL A 74 24.24 -1.59 -3.78
C VAL A 74 24.15 -0.73 -5.01
N SER A 75 23.23 -1.02 -5.92
CA SER A 75 23.01 -0.22 -7.13
C SER A 75 21.54 -0.11 -7.51
N MET A 76 21.11 1.10 -7.89
CA MET A 76 19.81 1.31 -8.53
C MET A 76 19.92 0.91 -10.01
N VAL A 77 19.19 -0.13 -10.42
CA VAL A 77 19.25 -0.65 -11.79
C VAL A 77 18.13 -0.14 -12.69
N ASP A 78 17.01 0.29 -12.10
CA ASP A 78 15.90 0.91 -12.83
C ASP A 78 15.11 1.86 -11.95
N ASN A 79 14.57 2.92 -12.55
CA ASN A 79 13.67 3.88 -11.88
C ASN A 79 12.53 4.27 -12.83
N PRO A 80 11.55 3.38 -13.02
CA PRO A 80 10.50 3.56 -14.02
C PRO A 80 9.51 4.67 -13.64
N GLN A 81 8.86 5.24 -14.65
CA GLN A 81 7.74 6.14 -14.46
C GLN A 81 6.45 5.34 -14.25
N PHE A 82 5.60 5.82 -13.34
CA PHE A 82 4.33 5.18 -12.99
C PHE A 82 3.14 6.06 -13.42
N SER A 83 1.93 5.50 -13.37
CA SER A 83 0.69 6.24 -13.66
C SER A 83 0.42 7.35 -12.64
N HIS A 84 0.82 7.19 -11.39
CA HIS A 84 0.76 8.25 -10.38
C HIS A 84 1.91 9.26 -10.55
N THR A 85 1.79 10.40 -9.87
CA THR A 85 2.78 11.49 -9.91
C THR A 85 3.35 11.82 -8.55
N PHE A 86 3.53 10.82 -7.68
CA PHE A 86 4.17 11.01 -6.40
C PHE A 86 5.66 11.37 -6.57
N PRO A 87 6.22 12.22 -5.70
CA PRO A 87 7.65 12.52 -5.71
C PRO A 87 8.52 11.33 -5.28
N SER A 88 7.94 10.42 -4.51
CA SER A 88 8.56 9.14 -4.17
C SER A 88 8.39 8.16 -5.32
N HIS A 89 9.50 7.58 -5.76
CA HIS A 89 9.53 6.57 -6.80
C HIS A 89 9.59 5.17 -6.20
N HIS A 90 9.50 4.17 -7.08
CA HIS A 90 9.56 2.75 -6.71
C HIS A 90 10.62 2.05 -7.56
N PRO A 91 11.92 2.41 -7.38
CA PRO A 91 13.01 1.87 -8.18
C PRO A 91 13.28 0.39 -7.89
N THR A 92 14.05 -0.22 -8.79
CA THR A 92 14.63 -1.55 -8.63
C THR A 92 16.07 -1.40 -8.17
N TYR A 93 16.45 -2.15 -7.14
CA TYR A 93 17.80 -2.19 -6.60
C TYR A 93 18.39 -3.58 -6.70
N ARG A 94 19.68 -3.63 -7.04
CA ARG A 94 20.50 -4.84 -7.04
C ARG A 94 21.52 -4.79 -5.91
N PHE A 95 21.77 -5.96 -5.32
CA PHE A 95 22.69 -6.20 -4.23
C PHE A 95 23.68 -7.27 -4.70
N GLU A 96 24.97 -6.91 -4.79
CA GLU A 96 26.06 -7.77 -5.27
C GLU A 96 27.15 -7.81 -4.20
N ASP A 97 27.25 -8.94 -3.50
CA ASP A 97 28.18 -9.17 -2.38
C ASP A 97 28.16 -8.07 -1.32
N VAL A 98 26.99 -7.48 -1.04
CA VAL A 98 26.85 -6.41 -0.05
C VAL A 98 27.14 -6.97 1.34
N PHE A 99 28.20 -6.47 1.99
CA PHE A 99 28.54 -6.87 3.35
C PHE A 99 27.62 -6.21 4.36
N VAL A 100 27.00 -7.01 5.24
CA VAL A 100 26.17 -6.58 6.36
C VAL A 100 26.69 -7.20 7.64
N ALA A 101 27.04 -6.38 8.62
CA ALA A 101 27.59 -6.86 9.89
C ALA A 101 26.52 -7.63 10.72
N ASP A 102 26.95 -8.54 11.58
CA ASP A 102 26.06 -9.31 12.45
C ASP A 102 25.11 -8.44 13.29
N LYS A 103 25.57 -7.26 13.73
CA LYS A 103 24.76 -6.30 14.51
C LYS A 103 23.62 -5.64 13.72
N ASP A 104 23.69 -5.65 12.40
CA ASP A 104 22.73 -5.03 11.48
C ASP A 104 21.66 -6.04 10.98
N VAL A 105 21.69 -7.27 11.50
CA VAL A 105 20.61 -8.24 11.41
C VAL A 105 19.52 -7.85 12.41
N ILE A 106 18.29 -7.69 11.96
CA ILE A 106 17.16 -7.28 12.79
C ILE A 106 16.54 -8.50 13.46
N GLY A 107 16.44 -8.45 14.77
CA GLY A 107 15.92 -9.57 15.59
C GLY A 107 16.92 -10.71 15.72
N ASP A 108 16.41 -11.95 15.76
CA ASP A 108 17.19 -13.18 15.95
C ASP A 108 17.69 -13.83 14.65
N GLY A 109 17.45 -13.17 13.51
CA GLY A 109 17.80 -13.69 12.18
C GLY A 109 16.81 -14.72 11.60
N ASN A 110 15.72 -15.06 12.31
CA ASN A 110 14.70 -16.03 11.86
C ASN A 110 13.28 -15.44 11.87
N SER A 111 13.10 -14.23 12.41
CA SER A 111 11.79 -13.58 12.58
C SER A 111 11.48 -12.50 11.54
N GLY A 112 12.21 -12.45 10.43
CA GLY A 112 12.01 -11.44 9.38
C GLY A 112 10.57 -11.38 8.86
N MET A 113 9.93 -12.54 8.68
CA MET A 113 8.55 -12.61 8.23
C MET A 113 7.54 -12.11 9.29
N ASP A 114 7.82 -12.22 10.58
CA ASP A 114 6.91 -11.74 11.62
C ASP A 114 6.94 -10.21 11.72
N TYR A 115 8.13 -9.59 11.55
CA TYR A 115 8.24 -8.14 11.39
C TYR A 115 7.49 -7.66 10.15
N SER A 116 7.66 -8.33 9.00
CA SER A 116 6.93 -8.01 7.77
C SER A 116 5.41 -8.11 7.95
N ARG A 117 4.91 -9.13 8.64
CA ARG A 117 3.47 -9.28 8.91
C ARG A 117 2.94 -8.19 9.83
N SER A 118 3.73 -7.74 10.81
CA SER A 118 3.37 -6.61 11.67
C SER A 118 3.26 -5.32 10.84
N TRP A 119 4.28 -5.04 10.05
CA TRP A 119 4.30 -3.90 9.15
C TRP A 119 3.13 -3.93 8.16
N PHE A 120 2.82 -5.06 7.52
CA PHE A 120 1.68 -5.18 6.61
C PHE A 120 0.32 -4.86 7.25
N ARG A 121 0.12 -5.17 8.54
CA ARG A 121 -1.14 -4.80 9.21
C ARG A 121 -1.28 -3.28 9.29
N HIS A 122 -0.21 -2.61 9.71
CA HIS A 122 -0.16 -1.16 9.80
C HIS A 122 -0.36 -0.50 8.44
N GLU A 123 0.38 -0.93 7.41
CA GLU A 123 0.28 -0.38 6.05
C GLU A 123 -1.12 -0.56 5.45
N ARG A 124 -1.73 -1.73 5.60
CA ARG A 124 -3.10 -1.97 5.11
C ARG A 124 -4.12 -1.03 5.75
N LEU A 125 -4.01 -0.77 7.05
CA LEU A 125 -4.88 0.15 7.76
C LEU A 125 -4.62 1.61 7.32
N THR A 126 -3.36 1.99 7.18
CA THR A 126 -2.95 3.31 6.68
C THR A 126 -3.47 3.57 5.27
N ILE A 127 -3.33 2.60 4.35
CA ILE A 127 -3.91 2.68 3.00
C ILE A 127 -5.42 2.85 3.07
N ALA A 128 -6.11 2.06 3.90
CA ALA A 128 -7.55 2.17 4.05
C ALA A 128 -7.98 3.57 4.52
N ALA A 129 -7.28 4.15 5.50
CA ALA A 129 -7.53 5.50 5.98
C ALA A 129 -7.28 6.57 4.89
N ARG A 130 -6.20 6.44 4.10
CA ARG A 130 -5.93 7.32 2.95
C ARG A 130 -7.06 7.27 1.93
N MET A 131 -7.62 6.09 1.65
CA MET A 131 -8.71 5.94 0.69
C MET A 131 -9.99 6.65 1.16
N LEU A 132 -10.25 6.72 2.47
CA LEU A 132 -11.35 7.53 3.00
C LEU A 132 -11.15 9.02 2.70
N GLY A 133 -9.95 9.54 2.94
CA GLY A 133 -9.62 10.93 2.64
C GLY A 133 -9.74 11.26 1.16
N ALA A 134 -9.19 10.42 0.29
CA ALA A 134 -9.27 10.59 -1.16
C ALA A 134 -10.73 10.56 -1.66
N ALA A 135 -11.53 9.58 -1.21
CA ALA A 135 -12.93 9.47 -1.60
C ALA A 135 -13.76 10.67 -1.09
N THR A 136 -13.53 11.10 0.15
CA THR A 136 -14.19 12.28 0.72
C THR A 136 -13.94 13.51 -0.17
N ARG A 137 -12.67 13.79 -0.49
CA ARG A 137 -12.30 14.94 -1.31
C ARG A 137 -12.92 14.87 -2.71
N MET A 138 -12.89 13.71 -3.36
CA MET A 138 -13.48 13.54 -4.69
C MET A 138 -15.00 13.78 -4.68
N ILE A 139 -15.70 13.27 -3.68
CA ILE A 139 -17.16 13.44 -3.55
C ILE A 139 -17.52 14.92 -3.31
N GLU A 140 -16.78 15.60 -2.43
CA GLU A 140 -16.98 17.04 -2.17
C GLU A 140 -16.81 17.86 -3.45
N GLU A 141 -15.71 17.69 -4.18
CA GLU A 141 -15.45 18.41 -5.43
C GLU A 141 -16.47 18.07 -6.52
N ALA A 142 -16.85 16.79 -6.66
CA ALA A 142 -17.86 16.39 -7.65
C ALA A 142 -19.25 16.96 -7.31
N THR A 143 -19.60 17.04 -6.03
CA THR A 143 -20.86 17.62 -5.56
C THR A 143 -20.89 19.11 -5.81
N GLU A 144 -19.82 19.84 -5.46
CA GLU A 144 -19.69 21.28 -5.72
C GLU A 144 -19.76 21.58 -7.22
N TRP A 145 -19.01 20.83 -8.03
CA TRP A 145 -19.05 20.95 -9.49
C TRP A 145 -20.46 20.75 -10.05
N ALA A 146 -21.14 19.68 -9.66
CA ALA A 146 -22.48 19.35 -10.15
C ALA A 146 -23.53 20.40 -9.72
N SER A 147 -23.39 20.98 -8.51
CA SER A 147 -24.28 22.03 -7.98
C SER A 147 -24.14 23.36 -8.72
N ASN A 148 -22.94 23.64 -9.28
CA ASN A 148 -22.67 24.91 -9.96
C ASN A 148 -22.80 24.81 -11.46
N ARG A 149 -22.79 23.61 -12.06
CA ARG A 149 -22.82 23.40 -13.51
C ARG A 149 -24.22 23.39 -14.06
N ASP A 150 -24.53 24.32 -14.99
CA ASP A 150 -25.80 24.33 -15.74
C ASP A 150 -25.69 23.46 -17.00
N ILE A 151 -26.67 22.58 -17.22
CA ILE A 151 -26.84 21.75 -18.42
C ILE A 151 -28.31 21.74 -18.82
N GLN A 152 -28.59 22.18 -20.05
CA GLN A 152 -29.94 22.16 -20.64
C GLN A 152 -31.01 22.84 -19.74
N GLY A 153 -30.64 23.95 -19.09
CA GLY A 153 -31.54 24.77 -18.27
C GLY A 153 -31.74 24.27 -16.84
N GLU A 154 -31.03 23.23 -16.38
CA GLU A 154 -31.07 22.71 -15.02
C GLU A 154 -29.67 22.56 -14.45
N LYS A 155 -29.53 22.43 -13.14
CA LYS A 155 -28.25 22.08 -12.53
C LYS A 155 -27.90 20.62 -12.80
N LEU A 156 -26.62 20.35 -12.99
CA LEU A 156 -26.14 18.97 -13.23
C LEU A 156 -26.52 18.04 -12.08
N ILE A 157 -26.51 18.52 -10.84
CA ILE A 157 -26.87 17.75 -9.63
C ILE A 157 -28.33 17.30 -9.65
N ASP A 158 -29.22 17.98 -10.38
CA ASP A 158 -30.65 17.62 -10.47
C ASP A 158 -30.91 16.48 -11.44
N LYS A 159 -29.90 16.09 -12.21
CA LYS A 159 -30.02 14.92 -13.11
C LYS A 159 -29.95 13.61 -12.31
N GLN A 160 -30.94 12.74 -12.44
CA GLN A 160 -31.11 11.51 -11.68
C GLN A 160 -29.86 10.60 -11.70
N ALA A 161 -29.19 10.46 -12.86
CA ALA A 161 -27.97 9.66 -12.98
C ALA A 161 -26.84 10.20 -12.08
N ILE A 162 -26.71 11.53 -11.97
CA ILE A 162 -25.71 12.19 -11.11
C ILE A 162 -26.05 11.99 -9.64
N GLN A 163 -27.33 12.11 -9.28
CA GLN A 163 -27.81 11.83 -7.91
C GLN A 163 -27.49 10.39 -7.49
N PHE A 164 -27.67 9.42 -8.37
CA PHE A 164 -27.33 8.01 -8.09
C PHE A 164 -25.83 7.81 -7.88
N TYR A 165 -24.98 8.41 -8.71
CA TYR A 165 -23.53 8.34 -8.52
C TYR A 165 -23.08 8.92 -7.19
N LEU A 166 -23.64 10.07 -6.79
CA LEU A 166 -23.30 10.71 -5.51
C LEU A 166 -23.85 9.89 -4.32
N ALA A 167 -25.09 9.42 -4.38
CA ALA A 167 -25.72 8.63 -3.33
C ALA A 167 -24.97 7.31 -3.07
N ASP A 168 -24.62 6.59 -4.13
CA ASP A 168 -23.80 5.36 -4.04
C ASP A 168 -22.44 5.65 -3.42
N SER A 169 -21.79 6.73 -3.87
CA SER A 169 -20.45 7.10 -3.40
C SER A 169 -20.42 7.47 -1.92
N VAL A 170 -21.40 8.23 -1.45
CA VAL A 170 -21.54 8.59 -0.02
C VAL A 170 -21.86 7.36 0.82
N THR A 171 -22.73 6.48 0.35
CA THR A 171 -23.09 5.24 1.05
C THR A 171 -21.90 4.32 1.23
N GLU A 172 -21.14 4.10 0.16
CA GLU A 172 -19.93 3.27 0.19
C GLU A 172 -18.83 3.90 1.08
N LEU A 173 -18.67 5.23 1.03
CA LEU A 173 -17.74 5.95 1.90
C LEU A 173 -18.12 5.79 3.37
N TRP A 174 -19.39 5.92 3.71
CA TRP A 174 -19.86 5.77 5.10
C TRP A 174 -19.61 4.36 5.63
N ALA A 175 -19.96 3.33 4.86
CA ALA A 175 -19.66 1.94 5.22
C ALA A 175 -18.15 1.71 5.42
N SER A 176 -17.33 2.27 4.52
CA SER A 176 -15.88 2.24 4.63
C SER A 176 -15.35 2.88 5.92
N LYS A 177 -15.91 4.04 6.30
CA LYS A 177 -15.53 4.72 7.55
C LYS A 177 -15.77 3.84 8.77
N LEU A 178 -16.95 3.24 8.88
CA LEU A 178 -17.27 2.35 10.00
C LEU A 178 -16.29 1.16 10.09
N MET A 179 -15.98 0.54 8.97
CA MET A 179 -15.03 -0.58 8.92
C MET A 179 -13.61 -0.17 9.33
N VAL A 180 -13.13 1.00 8.87
CA VAL A 180 -11.77 1.46 9.16
C VAL A 180 -11.63 1.86 10.62
N TYR A 181 -12.60 2.58 11.18
CA TYR A 181 -12.57 2.98 12.60
C TYR A 181 -12.64 1.76 13.52
N GLU A 182 -13.48 0.77 13.21
CA GLU A 182 -13.55 -0.47 13.99
C GLU A 182 -12.23 -1.25 13.94
N ALA A 183 -11.59 -1.34 12.76
CA ALA A 183 -10.31 -2.00 12.62
C ALA A 183 -9.16 -1.24 13.32
N ALA A 184 -9.22 0.10 13.35
CA ALA A 184 -8.25 0.93 14.06
C ALA A 184 -8.39 0.76 15.58
N GLU A 185 -9.61 0.77 16.10
CA GLU A 185 -9.89 0.53 17.52
C GLU A 185 -9.43 -0.89 17.95
N ALA A 186 -9.70 -1.90 17.12
CA ALA A 186 -9.21 -3.26 17.36
C ALA A 186 -7.67 -3.35 17.36
N HIS A 187 -7.00 -2.52 16.54
CA HIS A 187 -5.55 -2.42 16.53
C HIS A 187 -5.00 -1.77 17.81
N ASP A 188 -5.64 -0.69 18.28
CA ASP A 188 -5.23 0.05 19.48
C ASP A 188 -5.47 -0.75 20.77
N ASN A 189 -6.44 -1.64 20.76
CA ASN A 189 -6.79 -2.49 21.91
C ASN A 189 -5.99 -3.82 21.95
N ASP A 190 -4.99 -4.00 21.08
CA ASP A 190 -4.19 -5.24 20.99
C ASP A 190 -5.05 -6.51 20.86
N ASP A 191 -6.13 -6.44 20.09
CA ASP A 191 -6.98 -7.59 19.78
C ASP A 191 -6.16 -8.76 19.22
N ASP A 192 -6.74 -9.99 19.24
CA ASP A 192 -6.08 -11.16 18.66
C ASP A 192 -5.46 -10.87 17.30
N LEU A 193 -4.13 -10.92 17.22
CA LEU A 193 -3.33 -10.53 16.04
C LEU A 193 -3.77 -11.23 14.74
N LYS A 194 -4.33 -12.43 14.83
CA LYS A 194 -4.79 -13.19 13.66
C LYS A 194 -6.13 -12.68 13.13
N SER A 195 -7.04 -12.31 14.05
CA SER A 195 -8.30 -11.65 13.70
C SER A 195 -8.01 -10.27 13.13
N LEU A 196 -7.16 -9.50 13.80
CA LEU A 196 -6.73 -8.18 13.34
C LEU A 196 -6.11 -8.21 11.94
N HIS A 197 -5.27 -9.22 11.64
CA HIS A 197 -4.69 -9.38 10.30
C HIS A 197 -5.77 -9.58 9.21
N ALA A 198 -6.83 -10.33 9.52
CA ALA A 198 -7.97 -10.52 8.62
C ALA A 198 -8.78 -9.22 8.47
N LYS A 199 -9.06 -8.50 9.58
CA LYS A 199 -9.77 -7.21 9.56
C LYS A 199 -9.01 -6.17 8.73
N CYS A 200 -7.70 -6.02 8.93
CA CYS A 200 -6.85 -5.13 8.12
C CYS A 200 -6.90 -5.49 6.62
N SER A 201 -6.97 -6.78 6.29
CA SER A 201 -7.14 -7.23 4.91
C SER A 201 -8.52 -6.88 4.34
N MET A 202 -9.59 -7.00 5.14
CA MET A 202 -10.96 -6.64 4.73
C MET A 202 -11.08 -5.14 4.48
N VAL A 203 -10.58 -4.30 5.38
CA VAL A 203 -10.67 -2.85 5.22
C VAL A 203 -9.84 -2.37 4.05
N LYS A 204 -8.63 -2.88 3.86
CA LYS A 204 -7.80 -2.55 2.68
C LYS A 204 -8.50 -2.92 1.39
N LEU A 205 -9.01 -4.14 1.29
CA LEU A 205 -9.75 -4.62 0.11
C LEU A 205 -10.95 -3.73 -0.19
N TYR A 206 -11.82 -3.52 0.80
CA TYR A 206 -13.07 -2.81 0.59
C TYR A 206 -12.85 -1.33 0.23
N THR A 207 -11.98 -0.64 0.97
CA THR A 207 -11.74 0.79 0.77
C THR A 207 -11.02 1.12 -0.54
N THR A 208 -10.06 0.28 -0.97
CA THR A 208 -9.36 0.52 -2.24
C THR A 208 -10.27 0.27 -3.44
N GLU A 209 -11.13 -0.75 -3.39
CA GLU A 209 -12.13 -1.00 -4.42
C GLU A 209 -13.19 0.12 -4.43
N MET A 210 -13.65 0.58 -3.27
CA MET A 210 -14.57 1.71 -3.12
C MET A 210 -13.98 2.98 -3.71
N ALA A 211 -12.76 3.35 -3.33
CA ALA A 211 -12.11 4.58 -3.81
C ALA A 211 -11.96 4.61 -5.34
N ASN A 212 -11.68 3.47 -5.97
CA ASN A 212 -11.62 3.37 -7.42
C ASN A 212 -13.01 3.58 -8.08
N ARG A 213 -14.09 3.02 -7.51
CA ARG A 213 -15.45 3.26 -8.02
C ARG A 213 -15.87 4.72 -7.83
N VAL A 214 -15.54 5.31 -6.69
CA VAL A 214 -15.80 6.74 -6.42
C VAL A 214 -15.03 7.62 -7.40
N ALA A 215 -13.75 7.33 -7.65
CA ALA A 215 -12.93 8.08 -8.59
C ALA A 215 -13.52 8.06 -10.01
N ASP A 216 -13.96 6.89 -10.47
CA ASP A 216 -14.60 6.73 -11.79
C ASP A 216 -15.90 7.56 -11.89
N ARG A 217 -16.79 7.45 -10.89
CA ARG A 217 -18.04 8.22 -10.86
C ARG A 217 -17.79 9.73 -10.80
N CYS A 218 -16.87 10.19 -9.96
CA CYS A 218 -16.54 11.61 -9.82
C CYS A 218 -15.92 12.18 -11.09
N LEU A 219 -15.03 11.43 -11.75
CA LEU A 219 -14.47 11.81 -13.04
C LEU A 219 -15.57 11.94 -14.10
N GLN A 220 -16.51 11.00 -14.14
CA GLN A 220 -17.65 11.02 -15.05
C GLN A 220 -18.58 12.24 -14.81
N ILE A 221 -18.82 12.61 -13.54
CA ILE A 221 -19.60 13.81 -13.17
C ILE A 221 -18.93 15.08 -13.70
N TRP A 222 -17.61 15.18 -13.61
CA TRP A 222 -16.84 16.32 -14.12
C TRP A 222 -16.81 16.38 -15.66
N GLY A 223 -17.02 15.24 -16.33
CA GLY A 223 -16.99 15.13 -17.78
C GLY A 223 -15.62 15.49 -18.38
N GLY A 224 -15.59 16.08 -19.55
CA GLY A 224 -14.33 16.43 -20.23
C GLY A 224 -13.37 17.32 -19.43
N ARG A 225 -13.89 18.14 -18.52
CA ARG A 225 -13.03 18.94 -17.62
C ARG A 225 -12.36 18.07 -16.54
N GLY A 226 -13.03 17.02 -16.06
CA GLY A 226 -12.46 16.05 -15.14
C GLY A 226 -11.24 15.30 -15.70
N TYR A 227 -11.14 15.20 -17.03
CA TYR A 227 -10.02 14.50 -17.69
C TYR A 227 -8.77 15.36 -17.89
N ARG A 228 -8.76 16.58 -17.39
CA ARG A 228 -7.61 17.51 -17.44
C ARG A 228 -6.78 17.34 -16.17
N ARG A 229 -5.45 17.43 -16.30
CA ARG A 229 -4.50 17.26 -15.16
C ARG A 229 -4.46 18.43 -14.16
N ASP A 230 -5.34 19.42 -14.28
CA ASP A 230 -5.40 20.62 -13.43
C ASP A 230 -6.45 20.55 -12.32
N ASN A 231 -6.98 19.36 -12.02
CA ASN A 231 -7.95 19.14 -10.94
C ASN A 231 -7.61 17.89 -10.09
N ALA A 232 -8.15 17.84 -8.87
CA ALA A 232 -7.85 16.77 -7.93
C ALA A 232 -8.52 15.45 -8.31
N VAL A 233 -9.68 15.48 -8.97
CA VAL A 233 -10.44 14.27 -9.33
C VAL A 233 -9.65 13.42 -10.33
N GLU A 234 -9.07 14.06 -11.36
CA GLU A 234 -8.20 13.37 -12.33
C GLU A 234 -6.97 12.79 -11.65
N ARG A 235 -6.33 13.57 -10.78
CA ARG A 235 -5.16 13.12 -10.05
C ARG A 235 -5.48 11.87 -9.21
N PHE A 236 -6.53 11.91 -8.41
CA PHE A 236 -6.95 10.75 -7.62
C PHE A 236 -7.35 9.55 -8.47
N PHE A 237 -8.00 9.75 -9.62
CA PHE A 237 -8.33 8.67 -10.55
C PHE A 237 -7.09 7.84 -10.94
N ARG A 238 -5.95 8.50 -11.17
CA ARG A 238 -4.68 7.79 -11.45
C ARG A 238 -4.05 7.23 -10.18
N GLU A 239 -4.05 7.98 -9.09
CA GLU A 239 -3.32 7.65 -7.86
C GLU A 239 -3.95 6.50 -7.09
N VAL A 240 -5.28 6.48 -6.91
CA VAL A 240 -5.95 5.40 -6.14
C VAL A 240 -5.92 4.06 -6.84
N ARG A 241 -5.56 4.02 -8.13
CA ARG A 241 -5.54 2.76 -8.88
C ARG A 241 -4.51 1.78 -8.36
N VAL A 242 -3.34 2.25 -7.95
CA VAL A 242 -2.25 1.40 -7.44
C VAL A 242 -2.57 0.78 -6.09
N ASP A 243 -3.44 1.40 -5.28
CA ASP A 243 -3.83 0.88 -3.97
C ASP A 243 -4.55 -0.49 -4.02
N ARG A 244 -5.07 -0.87 -5.18
CA ARG A 244 -5.59 -2.23 -5.43
C ARG A 244 -4.48 -3.26 -5.74
N ILE A 245 -3.23 -2.81 -5.93
CA ILE A 245 -2.10 -3.63 -6.39
C ILE A 245 -1.08 -3.82 -5.26
N TRP A 246 -0.54 -2.73 -4.71
CA TRP A 246 0.52 -2.79 -3.71
C TRP A 246 0.02 -3.25 -2.34
N GLU A 247 0.95 -3.56 -1.42
CA GLU A 247 0.70 -4.07 -0.06
C GLU A 247 -0.18 -5.34 -0.04
N GLY A 248 -0.03 -6.14 -1.10
CA GLY A 248 -0.87 -7.28 -1.41
C GLY A 248 -2.10 -6.89 -2.22
N SER A 249 -2.18 -7.40 -3.44
CA SER A 249 -3.27 -7.07 -4.36
C SER A 249 -4.65 -7.44 -3.80
N SER A 250 -5.71 -6.92 -4.41
CA SER A 250 -7.10 -7.28 -4.05
C SER A 250 -7.33 -8.79 -4.02
N GLU A 251 -6.65 -9.55 -4.86
CA GLU A 251 -6.69 -11.02 -4.92
C GLU A 251 -6.02 -11.63 -3.69
N ILE A 252 -4.84 -11.13 -3.31
CA ILE A 252 -4.11 -11.56 -2.11
C ILE A 252 -4.93 -11.28 -0.85
N GLN A 253 -5.55 -10.09 -0.75
CA GLN A 253 -6.43 -9.79 0.39
C GLN A 253 -7.59 -10.81 0.49
N ARG A 254 -8.23 -11.15 -0.61
CA ARG A 254 -9.29 -12.18 -0.65
C ARG A 254 -8.77 -13.55 -0.19
N MET A 255 -7.56 -13.93 -0.60
CA MET A 255 -6.95 -15.18 -0.15
C MET A 255 -6.67 -15.18 1.37
N VAL A 256 -6.16 -14.07 1.91
CA VAL A 256 -5.92 -13.91 3.36
C VAL A 256 -7.23 -14.06 4.14
N ILE A 257 -8.28 -13.36 3.72
CA ILE A 257 -9.62 -13.41 4.33
C ILE A 257 -10.20 -14.82 4.27
N ALA A 258 -10.16 -15.46 3.10
CA ALA A 258 -10.69 -16.81 2.92
C ALA A 258 -9.93 -17.87 3.76
N ARG A 259 -8.61 -17.75 3.86
CA ARG A 259 -7.78 -18.60 4.73
C ARG A 259 -8.13 -18.43 6.21
N ALA A 260 -8.35 -17.18 6.65
CA ALA A 260 -8.76 -16.88 8.02
C ALA A 260 -10.15 -17.48 8.31
N LEU A 261 -11.13 -17.25 7.43
CA LEU A 261 -12.48 -17.83 7.55
C LEU A 261 -12.46 -19.37 7.63
N LYS A 262 -11.66 -20.02 6.76
CA LYS A 262 -11.51 -21.48 6.78
C LYS A 262 -10.96 -22.01 8.11
N LYS A 263 -10.00 -21.29 8.72
CA LYS A 263 -9.32 -21.72 9.94
C LYS A 263 -10.11 -21.43 11.22
N ARG A 264 -10.90 -20.36 11.25
CA ARG A 264 -11.48 -19.78 12.46
C ARG A 264 -13.02 -19.74 12.46
N GLY A 265 -13.64 -19.93 11.29
CA GLY A 265 -15.07 -19.71 11.11
C GLY A 265 -15.44 -18.22 11.22
N LEU A 266 -16.69 -17.89 10.96
CA LEU A 266 -17.18 -16.49 10.97
C LEU A 266 -17.07 -15.82 12.34
N LYS A 267 -17.22 -16.59 13.43
CA LYS A 267 -17.13 -16.04 14.80
C LYS A 267 -15.70 -15.64 15.23
N GLY A 268 -14.69 -16.09 14.53
CA GLY A 268 -13.29 -15.78 14.82
C GLY A 268 -12.65 -14.77 13.86
N MET A 269 -13.52 -14.06 13.11
CA MET A 269 -13.10 -13.03 12.15
C MET A 269 -13.12 -11.65 12.77
#